data_bd7a333b3185ac16a58c4249fb1606e9
#
_entry.id   bd7a333b3185ac16a58c4249fb1606e9
#
_cell.length_a   1.000
_cell.length_b   1.000
_cell.length_c   1.000
_cell.angle_alpha   90.00
_cell.angle_beta   90.00
_cell.angle_gamma   90.00
#
_symmetry.space_group_name_H-M   'P 1'
#
loop_
_entity.id
_entity.type
_entity.pdbx_description
1 polymer ?
#
loop_
_entity_poly.entity_id
_entity_poly.type
_entity_poly.pdbx_seq_one_letter_code
_entity_poly.pdbx_strand_id
1 'polypeptide(L)'
;VVVDGKQQIQTRQVPKVRWSNVAGRVRRFFDDVLVLGSKSLPKKHADKLGPWDLSALKPYQSAYLAGFRAEAYTVPLEEGFAEARQIMDKAIERDVRFDIGGDKQQITSMSVRVSDETFKHILLPVWMAAYKYRGDTYRFIVNGRTGSVQGERPYSAWKIALAVAAGLVVAGVVGFLVAQGK
;
A
#
# COMPACT_ATOMS: atom_id res chain seq x y z
N VAL A 1 -31.55 -16.06 -30.92
CA VAL A 1 -32.51 -14.97 -30.78
C VAL A 1 -33.32 -14.96 -32.05
N VAL A 2 -34.63 -14.92 -31.95
CA VAL A 2 -35.54 -14.84 -33.12
C VAL A 2 -35.84 -13.35 -33.33
N VAL A 3 -35.44 -12.81 -34.45
CA VAL A 3 -35.76 -11.44 -34.87
C VAL A 3 -36.49 -11.56 -36.22
N ASP A 4 -37.69 -11.02 -36.29
CA ASP A 4 -38.49 -10.98 -37.51
C ASP A 4 -38.76 -12.37 -38.15
N GLY A 5 -39.03 -13.38 -37.31
CA GLY A 5 -39.33 -14.75 -37.74
C GLY A 5 -38.14 -15.55 -38.32
N LYS A 6 -36.92 -15.01 -38.34
CA LYS A 6 -35.71 -15.69 -38.76
C LYS A 6 -34.80 -15.97 -37.59
N GLN A 7 -34.28 -17.19 -37.47
CA GLN A 7 -33.25 -17.52 -36.49
C GLN A 7 -31.93 -16.89 -36.87
N GLN A 8 -31.50 -15.88 -36.12
CA GLN A 8 -30.12 -15.35 -36.22
C GLN A 8 -29.23 -16.01 -35.18
N ILE A 9 -28.18 -16.65 -35.65
CA ILE A 9 -27.14 -17.22 -34.77
C ILE A 9 -26.26 -16.08 -34.31
N GLN A 10 -26.41 -15.64 -33.07
CA GLN A 10 -25.48 -14.70 -32.46
C GLN A 10 -24.29 -15.48 -31.89
N THR A 11 -23.12 -15.34 -32.52
CA THR A 11 -21.88 -15.90 -31.99
C THR A 11 -21.31 -14.96 -30.93
N ARG A 12 -21.36 -15.39 -29.67
CA ARG A 12 -20.72 -14.67 -28.57
C ARG A 12 -19.34 -15.26 -28.34
N GLN A 13 -18.29 -14.44 -28.46
CA GLN A 13 -16.95 -14.83 -28.05
C GLN A 13 -16.90 -14.90 -26.53
N VAL A 14 -16.66 -16.09 -25.98
CA VAL A 14 -16.45 -16.32 -24.57
C VAL A 14 -14.96 -16.54 -24.35
N PRO A 15 -14.26 -15.66 -23.60
CA PRO A 15 -12.85 -15.84 -23.32
C PRO A 15 -12.67 -17.10 -22.46
N LYS A 16 -11.90 -18.08 -22.99
CA LYS A 16 -11.50 -19.27 -22.26
C LYS A 16 -10.09 -19.09 -21.70
N VAL A 17 -9.93 -19.33 -20.41
CA VAL A 17 -8.62 -19.34 -19.76
C VAL A 17 -8.00 -20.72 -19.95
N ARG A 18 -6.83 -20.77 -20.57
CA ARG A 18 -6.01 -21.98 -20.65
C ARG A 18 -4.93 -21.90 -19.59
N TRP A 19 -4.90 -22.85 -18.69
CA TRP A 19 -3.87 -22.97 -17.66
C TRP A 19 -2.73 -23.85 -18.14
N SER A 20 -1.49 -23.44 -17.86
CA SER A 20 -0.28 -24.26 -18.03
C SER A 20 0.50 -24.26 -16.73
N ASN A 21 1.04 -25.42 -16.35
CA ASN A 21 1.90 -25.53 -15.19
C ASN A 21 3.29 -25.03 -15.54
N VAL A 22 3.81 -24.16 -14.70
CA VAL A 22 5.18 -23.63 -14.79
C VAL A 22 5.85 -23.76 -13.44
N ALA A 23 7.17 -23.93 -13.44
CA ALA A 23 8.00 -23.91 -12.24
C ALA A 23 9.16 -22.95 -12.50
N GLY A 24 9.52 -22.16 -11.50
CA GLY A 24 10.58 -21.17 -11.59
C GLY A 24 11.28 -20.96 -10.27
N ARG A 25 12.28 -20.12 -10.27
CA ARG A 25 13.03 -19.71 -9.08
C ARG A 25 13.32 -18.23 -9.18
N VAL A 26 12.90 -17.48 -8.17
CA VAL A 26 13.18 -16.04 -8.02
C VAL A 26 14.21 -15.84 -6.92
N ARG A 27 15.10 -14.89 -7.10
CA ARG A 27 16.04 -14.44 -6.08
C ARG A 27 15.91 -12.94 -5.93
N ARG A 28 15.75 -12.47 -4.70
CA ARG A 28 15.65 -11.05 -4.38
C ARG A 28 16.58 -10.69 -3.23
N PHE A 29 17.30 -9.62 -3.38
CA PHE A 29 18.06 -8.97 -2.32
C PHE A 29 17.21 -7.84 -1.74
N PHE A 30 17.15 -7.77 -0.41
CA PHE A 30 16.54 -6.68 0.32
C PHE A 30 17.65 -5.96 1.09
N ASP A 31 17.96 -4.74 0.68
CA ASP A 31 18.98 -3.93 1.33
C ASP A 31 18.48 -3.45 2.69
N ASP A 32 17.36 -2.74 2.72
CA ASP A 32 16.72 -2.29 3.95
C ASP A 32 15.18 -2.45 3.87
N VAL A 33 14.60 -3.05 4.90
CA VAL A 33 13.16 -3.12 5.11
C VAL A 33 12.82 -2.38 6.39
N LEU A 34 12.17 -1.22 6.27
CA LEU A 34 11.83 -0.40 7.42
C LEU A 34 10.59 -0.92 8.13
N VAL A 35 10.71 -1.07 9.44
CA VAL A 35 9.62 -1.41 10.35
C VAL A 35 9.58 -0.39 11.48
N LEU A 36 8.38 0.05 11.84
CA LEU A 36 8.20 0.99 12.93
C LEU A 36 8.50 0.31 14.27
N GLY A 37 9.54 0.77 14.96
CA GLY A 37 9.97 0.22 16.25
C GLY A 37 9.19 0.77 17.45
N SER A 38 8.26 1.69 17.28
CA SER A 38 7.50 2.33 18.36
C SER A 38 5.99 2.22 18.16
N LYS A 39 5.25 2.04 19.26
CA LYS A 39 3.77 2.03 19.28
C LYS A 39 3.17 3.44 19.51
N SER A 40 3.99 4.45 19.75
CA SER A 40 3.53 5.83 20.00
C SER A 40 3.06 6.54 18.75
N LEU A 41 3.56 6.15 17.57
CA LEU A 41 3.15 6.70 16.30
C LEU A 41 2.04 5.86 15.67
N PRO A 42 1.02 6.50 15.06
CA PRO A 42 0.02 5.77 14.30
C PRO A 42 0.66 5.07 13.09
N LYS A 43 0.78 3.75 13.16
CA LYS A 43 1.45 2.92 12.15
C LYS A 43 1.00 3.23 10.72
N LYS A 44 -0.32 3.37 10.50
CA LYS A 44 -0.91 3.71 9.19
C LYS A 44 -0.31 4.96 8.56
N HIS A 45 0.09 5.94 9.38
CA HIS A 45 0.69 7.20 8.91
C HIS A 45 2.20 7.08 8.83
N ALA A 46 2.83 6.42 9.82
CA ALA A 46 4.27 6.21 9.85
C ALA A 46 4.78 5.43 8.64
N ASP A 47 4.13 4.34 8.26
CA ASP A 47 4.47 3.51 7.09
C ASP A 47 4.41 4.30 5.75
N LYS A 48 3.64 5.39 5.70
CA LYS A 48 3.50 6.24 4.52
C LYS A 48 4.37 7.48 4.54
N LEU A 49 5.17 7.67 5.58
CA LEU A 49 5.95 8.88 5.78
C LEU A 49 7.20 8.94 4.89
N GLY A 50 7.60 7.82 4.30
CA GLY A 50 8.74 7.75 3.37
C GLY A 50 8.55 8.60 2.10
N PRO A 51 9.55 8.61 1.24
CA PRO A 51 10.80 7.84 1.32
C PRO A 51 11.80 8.41 2.32
N TRP A 52 12.65 7.53 2.85
CA TRP A 52 13.77 7.88 3.71
C TRP A 52 15.09 7.64 2.98
N ASP A 53 16.00 8.60 3.08
CA ASP A 53 17.35 8.42 2.54
C ASP A 53 18.23 7.74 3.59
N LEU A 54 18.29 6.42 3.52
CA LEU A 54 19.05 5.61 4.48
C LEU A 54 20.56 5.66 4.23
N SER A 55 20.98 6.07 3.03
CA SER A 55 22.41 6.24 2.72
C SER A 55 23.07 7.39 3.49
N ALA A 56 22.28 8.36 3.93
CA ALA A 56 22.73 9.50 4.71
C ALA A 56 22.74 9.28 6.23
N LEU A 57 22.46 8.06 6.70
CA LEU A 57 22.52 7.75 8.12
C LEU A 57 23.93 7.97 8.68
N LYS A 58 23.99 8.54 9.89
CA LYS A 58 25.21 8.76 10.65
C LYS A 58 25.25 7.81 11.85
N PRO A 59 26.43 7.37 12.28
CA PRO A 59 26.55 6.66 13.55
C PRO A 59 25.94 7.47 14.69
N TYR A 60 25.25 6.79 15.60
CA TYR A 60 24.57 7.45 16.71
C TYR A 60 25.54 8.25 17.57
N GLN A 61 25.18 9.50 17.85
CA GLN A 61 25.83 10.37 18.84
C GLN A 61 24.74 11.09 19.63
N SER A 62 24.89 11.16 20.95
CA SER A 62 23.91 11.82 21.84
C SER A 62 23.68 13.30 21.49
N ALA A 63 24.71 13.97 20.94
CA ALA A 63 24.60 15.36 20.49
C ALA A 63 23.55 15.57 19.39
N TYR A 64 23.27 14.57 18.57
CA TYR A 64 22.21 14.67 17.54
C TYR A 64 20.79 14.70 18.11
N LEU A 65 20.62 14.32 19.37
CA LEU A 65 19.32 14.35 20.04
C LEU A 65 19.08 15.66 20.80
N ALA A 66 20.04 16.59 20.81
CA ALA A 66 19.86 17.87 21.47
C ALA A 66 18.64 18.63 20.90
N GLY A 67 17.65 18.92 21.75
CA GLY A 67 16.39 19.57 21.35
C GLY A 67 15.32 18.64 20.79
N PHE A 68 15.58 17.35 20.67
CA PHE A 68 14.61 16.33 20.25
C PHE A 68 14.23 15.39 21.40
N ARG A 69 13.02 14.85 21.34
CA ARG A 69 12.64 13.70 22.17
C ARG A 69 12.94 12.43 21.38
N ALA A 70 13.83 11.59 21.89
CA ALA A 70 14.03 10.26 21.38
C ALA A 70 13.18 9.28 22.21
N GLU A 71 12.56 8.34 21.57
CA GLU A 71 11.80 7.27 22.19
C GLU A 71 12.57 5.95 22.01
N ALA A 72 12.68 5.16 23.08
CA ALA A 72 13.15 3.79 22.97
C ALA A 72 12.12 2.94 22.19
N TYR A 73 12.61 1.94 21.47
CA TYR A 73 11.73 1.01 20.79
C TYR A 73 10.82 0.27 21.79
N THR A 74 9.56 0.09 21.41
CA THR A 74 8.55 -0.63 22.18
C THR A 74 8.06 -1.89 21.47
N VAL A 75 8.54 -2.11 20.25
CA VAL A 75 8.32 -3.32 19.45
C VAL A 75 9.54 -4.21 19.60
N PRO A 76 9.41 -5.44 20.14
CA PRO A 76 10.50 -6.40 20.22
C PRO A 76 11.06 -6.74 18.83
N LEU A 77 12.33 -7.15 18.78
CA LEU A 77 13.01 -7.48 17.53
C LEU A 77 12.28 -8.58 16.75
N GLU A 78 11.81 -9.60 17.43
CA GLU A 78 11.11 -10.75 16.84
C GLU A 78 9.79 -10.31 16.19
N GLU A 79 9.03 -9.41 16.86
CA GLU A 79 7.79 -8.85 16.31
C GLU A 79 8.09 -7.98 15.09
N GLY A 80 9.10 -7.13 15.18
CA GLY A 80 9.55 -6.29 14.07
C GLY A 80 10.04 -7.11 12.87
N PHE A 81 10.81 -8.18 13.13
CA PHE A 81 11.28 -9.08 12.08
C PHE A 81 10.13 -9.85 11.41
N ALA A 82 9.15 -10.32 12.19
CA ALA A 82 7.97 -10.96 11.63
C ALA A 82 7.19 -10.04 10.69
N GLU A 83 7.10 -8.75 11.02
CA GLU A 83 6.51 -7.76 10.13
C GLU A 83 7.35 -7.52 8.88
N ALA A 84 8.67 -7.33 9.02
CA ALA A 84 9.59 -7.22 7.88
C ALA A 84 9.45 -8.41 6.94
N ARG A 85 9.32 -9.63 7.50
CA ARG A 85 9.11 -10.86 6.74
C ARG A 85 7.84 -10.79 5.90
N GLN A 86 6.73 -10.31 6.46
CA GLN A 86 5.49 -10.15 5.69
C GLN A 86 5.63 -9.16 4.52
N ILE A 87 6.41 -8.09 4.71
CA ILE A 87 6.70 -7.12 3.65
C ILE A 87 7.53 -7.77 2.55
N MET A 88 8.57 -8.52 2.93
CA MET A 88 9.43 -9.26 1.99
C MET A 88 8.65 -10.31 1.22
N ASP A 89 7.83 -11.12 1.89
CA ASP A 89 7.03 -12.19 1.28
C ASP A 89 6.06 -11.63 0.23
N LYS A 90 5.40 -10.49 0.50
CA LYS A 90 4.55 -9.81 -0.50
C LYS A 90 5.34 -9.33 -1.72
N ALA A 91 6.57 -8.87 -1.51
CA ALA A 91 7.43 -8.45 -2.62
C ALA A 91 7.90 -9.64 -3.45
N ILE A 92 8.28 -10.75 -2.79
CA ILE A 92 8.67 -12.01 -3.44
C ILE A 92 7.49 -12.60 -4.22
N GLU A 93 6.29 -12.63 -3.62
CA GLU A 93 5.08 -13.11 -4.31
C GLU A 93 4.81 -12.33 -5.59
N ARG A 94 4.98 -11.02 -5.57
CA ARG A 94 4.84 -10.17 -6.76
C ARG A 94 5.87 -10.52 -7.82
N ASP A 95 7.13 -10.75 -7.43
CA ASP A 95 8.19 -11.13 -8.35
C ASP A 95 7.92 -12.51 -8.95
N VAL A 96 7.42 -13.47 -8.14
CA VAL A 96 7.00 -14.80 -8.61
C VAL A 96 5.86 -14.69 -9.63
N ARG A 97 4.84 -13.84 -9.37
CA ARG A 97 3.76 -13.60 -10.33
C ARG A 97 4.28 -13.01 -11.64
N PHE A 98 5.24 -12.11 -11.54
CA PHE A 98 5.87 -11.51 -12.72
C PHE A 98 6.67 -12.55 -13.52
N ASP A 99 7.41 -13.44 -12.84
CA ASP A 99 8.16 -14.54 -13.46
C ASP A 99 7.25 -15.57 -14.14
N ILE A 100 6.10 -15.89 -13.53
CA ILE A 100 5.08 -16.77 -14.14
C ILE A 100 4.56 -16.16 -15.45
N GLY A 101 4.37 -14.85 -15.51
CA GLY A 101 3.85 -14.14 -16.68
C GLY A 101 2.38 -14.47 -17.01
N GLY A 102 1.96 -14.08 -18.24
CA GLY A 102 0.60 -14.29 -18.75
C GLY A 102 -0.44 -13.35 -18.10
N ASP A 103 -1.71 -13.48 -18.54
CA ASP A 103 -2.80 -12.59 -18.11
C ASP A 103 -3.33 -12.92 -16.71
N LYS A 104 -3.23 -14.18 -16.29
CA LYS A 104 -3.67 -14.65 -14.98
C LYS A 104 -2.64 -15.61 -14.40
N GLN A 105 -2.30 -15.39 -13.13
CA GLN A 105 -1.33 -16.22 -12.42
C GLN A 105 -1.99 -16.83 -11.17
N GLN A 106 -1.67 -18.08 -10.89
CA GLN A 106 -2.03 -18.78 -9.67
C GLN A 106 -0.79 -19.46 -9.09
N ILE A 107 -0.39 -19.06 -7.90
CA ILE A 107 0.70 -19.70 -7.17
C ILE A 107 0.11 -20.88 -6.42
N THR A 108 0.49 -22.10 -6.79
CA THR A 108 0.03 -23.33 -6.15
C THR A 108 0.88 -23.67 -4.93
N SER A 109 2.18 -23.43 -5.02
CA SER A 109 3.13 -23.62 -3.92
C SER A 109 4.28 -22.64 -4.03
N MET A 110 4.76 -22.16 -2.89
CA MET A 110 5.93 -21.30 -2.81
C MET A 110 6.72 -21.67 -1.56
N SER A 111 8.04 -21.83 -1.70
CA SER A 111 8.94 -22.04 -0.58
C SER A 111 9.98 -20.92 -0.58
N VAL A 112 10.06 -20.18 0.51
CA VAL A 112 10.96 -19.05 0.66
C VAL A 112 12.07 -19.42 1.63
N ARG A 113 13.31 -19.22 1.23
CA ARG A 113 14.49 -19.35 2.08
C ARG A 113 15.17 -17.99 2.19
N VAL A 114 15.44 -17.57 3.40
CA VAL A 114 16.16 -16.33 3.70
C VAL A 114 17.50 -16.67 4.31
N SER A 115 18.53 -15.87 4.04
CA SER A 115 19.87 -15.99 4.59
C SER A 115 20.47 -14.59 4.82
N ASP A 116 21.51 -14.53 5.64
CA ASP A 116 22.30 -13.32 5.90
C ASP A 116 21.49 -12.15 6.47
N GLU A 117 20.57 -12.48 7.37
CA GLU A 117 19.68 -11.52 8.01
C GLU A 117 20.47 -10.62 8.98
N THR A 118 20.33 -9.32 8.82
CA THR A 118 20.91 -8.30 9.71
C THR A 118 19.84 -7.30 10.10
N PHE A 119 20.05 -6.58 11.19
CA PHE A 119 19.16 -5.52 11.62
C PHE A 119 19.93 -4.32 12.16
N LYS A 120 19.30 -3.15 12.10
CA LYS A 120 19.80 -1.89 12.66
C LYS A 120 18.67 -1.18 13.40
N HIS A 121 18.96 -0.63 14.56
CA HIS A 121 18.10 0.37 15.16
C HIS A 121 18.47 1.74 14.61
N ILE A 122 17.52 2.42 13.98
CA ILE A 122 17.72 3.74 13.42
C ILE A 122 16.75 4.75 14.04
N LEU A 123 17.21 5.98 14.17
CA LEU A 123 16.41 7.12 14.58
C LEU A 123 16.17 8.01 13.37
N LEU A 124 14.90 8.28 13.09
CA LEU A 124 14.49 9.13 11.98
C LEU A 124 13.76 10.36 12.51
N PRO A 125 14.03 11.55 11.98
CA PRO A 125 13.41 12.78 12.47
C PRO A 125 11.93 12.86 12.04
N VAL A 126 11.05 12.87 13.02
CA VAL A 126 9.60 12.98 12.80
C VAL A 126 9.06 14.12 13.66
N TRP A 127 8.34 15.04 13.03
CA TRP A 127 7.57 16.04 13.74
C TRP A 127 6.16 15.53 13.96
N MET A 128 5.65 15.69 15.15
CA MET A 128 4.29 15.33 15.54
C MET A 128 3.55 16.58 15.99
N ALA A 129 2.37 16.82 15.42
CA ALA A 129 1.53 17.92 15.83
C ALA A 129 0.04 17.54 15.77
N ALA A 130 -0.76 18.32 16.45
CA ALA A 130 -2.21 18.20 16.43
C ALA A 130 -2.84 19.57 16.29
N TYR A 131 -3.98 19.64 15.59
CA TYR A 131 -4.79 20.85 15.51
C TYR A 131 -6.25 20.54 15.78
N LYS A 132 -6.98 21.53 16.28
CA LYS A 132 -8.42 21.43 16.49
C LYS A 132 -9.17 22.08 15.32
N TYR A 133 -10.17 21.38 14.80
CA TYR A 133 -11.06 21.90 13.78
C TYR A 133 -12.50 21.43 14.06
N ARG A 134 -13.42 22.39 14.24
CA ARG A 134 -14.84 22.15 14.55
C ARG A 134 -15.07 21.28 15.79
N GLY A 135 -14.21 21.39 16.80
CA GLY A 135 -14.29 20.62 18.04
C GLY A 135 -13.48 19.33 18.05
N ASP A 136 -13.16 18.78 16.90
CA ASP A 136 -12.37 17.55 16.75
C ASP A 136 -10.88 17.83 16.70
N THR A 137 -10.08 16.89 17.22
CA THR A 137 -8.61 16.98 17.20
C THR A 137 -8.07 16.07 16.09
N TYR A 138 -7.31 16.65 15.19
CA TYR A 138 -6.64 15.97 14.08
C TYR A 138 -5.14 15.91 14.33
N ARG A 139 -4.57 14.72 14.22
CA ARG A 139 -3.13 14.48 14.41
C ARG A 139 -2.46 14.29 13.06
N PHE A 140 -1.28 14.84 12.93
CA PHE A 140 -0.44 14.64 11.74
C PHE A 140 1.02 14.49 12.13
N ILE A 141 1.75 13.81 11.28
CA ILE A 141 3.19 13.61 11.38
C ILE A 141 3.87 14.10 10.11
N VAL A 142 5.05 14.64 10.26
CA VAL A 142 5.84 15.19 9.16
C VAL A 142 7.21 14.54 9.16
N ASN A 143 7.65 14.10 8.00
CA ASN A 143 9.02 13.65 7.79
C ASN A 143 9.96 14.85 7.91
N GLY A 144 10.81 14.87 8.93
CA GLY A 144 11.71 15.99 9.22
C GLY A 144 12.79 16.22 8.14
N ARG A 145 12.99 15.27 7.22
CA ARG A 145 13.92 15.39 6.12
C ARG A 145 13.28 15.88 4.83
N THR A 146 12.11 15.31 4.46
CA THR A 146 11.47 15.59 3.17
C THR A 146 10.32 16.59 3.26
N GLY A 147 9.81 16.85 4.46
CA GLY A 147 8.60 17.64 4.66
C GLY A 147 7.30 16.92 4.29
N SER A 148 7.36 15.62 3.93
CA SER A 148 6.18 14.81 3.62
C SER A 148 5.27 14.73 4.84
N VAL A 149 3.97 14.98 4.64
CA VAL A 149 2.95 15.04 5.72
C VAL A 149 1.99 13.87 5.60
N GLN A 150 1.76 13.19 6.71
CA GLN A 150 0.75 12.14 6.84
C GLN A 150 -0.10 12.41 8.08
N GLY A 151 -1.40 12.18 7.99
CA GLY A 151 -2.27 12.43 9.14
C GLY A 151 -3.75 12.38 8.82
N GLU A 152 -4.52 12.71 9.83
CA GLU A 152 -5.96 12.80 9.75
C GLU A 152 -6.37 14.11 9.06
N ARG A 153 -7.46 14.07 8.29
CA ARG A 153 -8.03 15.25 7.61
C ARG A 153 -9.51 15.33 7.90
N PRO A 154 -10.03 16.56 8.13
CA PRO A 154 -11.47 16.75 8.15
C PRO A 154 -12.04 16.55 6.75
N TYR A 155 -12.90 15.57 6.58
CA TYR A 155 -13.64 15.38 5.33
C TYR A 155 -14.94 16.19 5.40
N SER A 156 -15.26 16.92 4.35
CA SER A 156 -16.55 17.60 4.24
C SER A 156 -17.60 16.61 3.72
N ALA A 157 -18.48 16.17 4.62
CA ALA A 157 -19.58 15.27 4.26
C ALA A 157 -20.44 15.84 3.11
N TRP A 158 -20.66 17.15 3.09
CA TRP A 158 -21.40 17.84 2.03
C TRP A 158 -20.71 17.72 0.65
N LYS A 159 -19.40 17.91 0.59
CA LYS A 159 -18.65 17.76 -0.68
C LYS A 159 -18.68 16.32 -1.18
N ILE A 160 -18.61 15.35 -0.27
CA ILE A 160 -18.71 13.92 -0.62
C ILE A 160 -20.12 13.61 -1.13
N ALA A 161 -21.16 14.06 -0.43
CA ALA A 161 -22.56 13.87 -0.84
C ALA A 161 -22.82 14.46 -2.23
N LEU A 162 -22.31 15.65 -2.51
CA LEU A 162 -22.44 16.32 -3.81
C LEU A 162 -21.69 15.54 -4.91
N ALA A 163 -20.49 15.05 -4.64
CA ALA A 163 -19.73 14.23 -5.60
C ALA A 163 -20.44 12.91 -5.91
N VAL A 164 -21.02 12.26 -4.89
CA VAL A 164 -21.80 11.02 -5.07
C VAL A 164 -23.06 11.28 -5.87
N ALA A 165 -23.81 12.37 -5.55
CA ALA A 165 -25.01 12.75 -6.30
C ALA A 165 -24.69 13.04 -7.78
N ALA A 166 -23.61 13.78 -8.05
CA ALA A 166 -23.16 14.04 -9.42
C ALA A 166 -22.80 12.74 -10.17
N GLY A 167 -22.09 11.81 -9.51
CA GLY A 167 -21.77 10.50 -10.07
C GLY A 167 -23.00 9.66 -10.43
N LEU A 168 -24.02 9.67 -9.57
CA LEU A 168 -25.28 8.97 -9.81
C LEU A 168 -26.06 9.57 -11.00
N VAL A 169 -26.08 10.90 -11.12
CA VAL A 169 -26.71 11.58 -12.27
C VAL A 169 -26.00 11.18 -13.56
N VAL A 170 -24.68 11.22 -13.60
CA VAL A 170 -23.91 10.82 -14.80
C VAL A 170 -24.17 9.35 -15.15
N ALA A 171 -24.16 8.45 -14.16
CA ALA A 171 -24.45 7.03 -14.40
C ALA A 171 -25.87 6.81 -14.90
N GLY A 172 -26.85 7.55 -14.38
CA GLY A 172 -28.24 7.52 -14.84
C GLY A 172 -28.40 7.99 -16.29
N VAL A 173 -27.74 9.11 -16.65
CA VAL A 173 -27.78 9.63 -18.02
C VAL A 173 -27.13 8.65 -19.00
N VAL A 174 -25.95 8.10 -18.66
CA VAL A 174 -25.27 7.10 -19.51
C VAL A 174 -26.13 5.85 -19.67
N GLY A 175 -26.70 5.34 -18.56
CA GLY A 175 -27.59 4.18 -18.60
C GLY A 175 -28.83 4.41 -19.46
N PHE A 176 -29.44 5.59 -19.36
CA PHE A 176 -30.59 5.98 -20.18
C PHE A 176 -30.24 6.05 -21.67
N LEU A 177 -29.13 6.68 -22.03
CA LEU A 177 -28.67 6.77 -23.43
C LEU A 177 -28.34 5.41 -24.03
N VAL A 178 -27.73 4.51 -23.26
CA VAL A 178 -27.44 3.13 -23.71
C VAL A 178 -28.71 2.34 -23.89
N ALA A 179 -29.74 2.57 -23.05
CA ALA A 179 -31.04 1.89 -23.17
C ALA A 179 -31.82 2.37 -24.39
N GLN A 180 -31.70 3.65 -24.78
CA GLN A 180 -32.36 4.18 -25.99
C GLN A 180 -31.63 3.83 -27.30
N GLY A 181 -30.34 3.53 -27.25
CA GLY A 181 -29.54 3.17 -28.43
C GLY A 181 -29.65 1.69 -28.84
N LYS A 182 -30.55 0.93 -28.20
CA LYS A 182 -30.95 -0.44 -28.58
C LYS A 182 -32.32 -0.45 -29.23
#